data_01cbd0c9335ae8c8bae8da4631bcce64
#
_entry.id   01cbd0c9335ae8c8bae8da4631bcce64
#
_cell.length_a   1.000
_cell.length_b   1.000
_cell.length_c   1.000
_cell.angle_alpha   90.00
_cell.angle_beta   90.00
_cell.angle_gamma   90.00
#
_symmetry.space_group_name_H-M   'P 1'
#
loop_
_entity.id
_entity.type
_entity.pdbx_description
1 polymer ?
#
loop_
_entity_poly.entity_id
_entity_poly.type
_entity_poly.pdbx_seq_one_letter_code
_entity_poly.pdbx_strand_id
1 'polypeptide(L)'
;MHSLIVFALPAAICTPGANSHLPLPEAAPLALAYAAPVADSLATLYTRGQTWDAFYDGVDRRRELWVQNRVHAKVPEDLAARAQMVGGPWRVLVITEPGCSDSANSIPFIAKLVEGTPGLELRLVNATAGRPWLEAHRSPDGRAATPTVLVLDEEFRIRGCWIEQPVALQAFWLPVVARGTMSEEVGAKMAWYATDEGRETLREFVEVLEGARSGEVVCPGL
;
A
#
# COMPACT_ATOMS: atom_id res chain seq x y z
N MET A 1 85.39 -19.13 6.60
CA MET A 1 85.41 -20.53 6.20
C MET A 1 84.32 -21.27 6.93
N HIS A 2 83.11 -21.36 6.39
CA HIS A 2 82.03 -22.19 6.99
C HIS A 2 81.42 -23.02 5.87
N SER A 3 81.61 -24.34 6.05
CA SER A 3 81.15 -25.36 5.10
C SER A 3 79.68 -25.61 5.28
N LEU A 4 78.91 -25.46 4.19
CA LEU A 4 77.50 -25.85 4.15
C LEU A 4 77.38 -27.33 3.75
N ILE A 5 76.85 -28.14 4.64
CA ILE A 5 76.49 -29.53 4.44
C ILE A 5 75.05 -29.57 3.91
N VAL A 6 74.86 -30.04 2.70
CA VAL A 6 73.58 -30.28 2.07
C VAL A 6 73.14 -31.74 2.35
N PHE A 7 72.06 -31.90 3.10
CA PHE A 7 71.42 -33.19 3.27
C PHE A 7 70.36 -33.41 2.16
N ALA A 8 70.55 -34.43 1.34
CA ALA A 8 69.55 -34.90 0.42
C ALA A 8 68.60 -35.86 1.10
N LEU A 9 67.30 -35.57 1.04
CA LEU A 9 66.23 -36.47 1.49
C LEU A 9 65.77 -37.35 0.32
N PRO A 10 65.48 -38.65 0.51
CA PRO A 10 64.99 -39.52 -0.52
C PRO A 10 63.50 -39.24 -0.84
N ALA A 11 63.19 -39.27 -2.13
CA ALA A 11 61.81 -39.15 -2.66
C ALA A 11 61.05 -40.46 -2.32
N ALA A 12 59.97 -40.32 -1.57
CA ALA A 12 59.00 -41.38 -1.35
C ALA A 12 58.03 -41.45 -2.54
N ILE A 13 58.03 -42.55 -3.24
CA ILE A 13 57.10 -42.85 -4.32
C ILE A 13 55.77 -43.29 -3.70
N CYS A 14 54.75 -42.45 -3.81
CA CYS A 14 53.38 -42.83 -3.46
C CYS A 14 52.72 -43.61 -4.58
N THR A 15 52.36 -44.84 -4.31
CA THR A 15 51.48 -45.64 -5.18
C THR A 15 50.04 -45.15 -5.05
N PRO A 16 49.28 -45.07 -6.17
CA PRO A 16 47.88 -44.65 -6.06
C PRO A 16 47.03 -45.80 -5.47
N GLY A 17 46.50 -45.57 -4.28
CA GLY A 17 45.49 -46.42 -3.65
C GLY A 17 44.17 -46.30 -4.37
N ALA A 18 43.50 -47.40 -4.63
CA ALA A 18 42.18 -47.48 -5.24
C ALA A 18 41.16 -46.68 -4.41
N ASN A 19 40.61 -45.63 -5.00
CA ASN A 19 39.47 -44.87 -4.45
C ASN A 19 38.21 -45.73 -4.51
N SER A 20 37.81 -46.30 -3.39
CA SER A 20 36.46 -46.77 -3.17
C SER A 20 35.57 -45.56 -2.89
N HIS A 21 34.97 -45.03 -3.95
CA HIS A 21 33.90 -44.01 -3.81
C HIS A 21 32.67 -44.66 -3.19
N LEU A 22 32.49 -44.54 -1.90
CA LEU A 22 31.18 -44.68 -1.28
C LEU A 22 30.34 -43.46 -1.71
N PRO A 23 29.16 -43.68 -2.34
CA PRO A 23 28.28 -42.57 -2.64
C PRO A 23 27.83 -41.90 -1.32
N LEU A 24 28.11 -40.63 -1.17
CA LEU A 24 27.51 -39.83 -0.11
C LEU A 24 26.00 -39.87 -0.32
N PRO A 25 25.19 -40.02 0.74
CA PRO A 25 23.75 -39.87 0.60
C PRO A 25 23.46 -38.47 0.08
N GLU A 26 22.77 -38.46 -1.08
CA GLU A 26 22.27 -37.25 -1.69
C GLU A 26 21.38 -36.55 -0.67
N ALA A 27 21.86 -35.44 -0.13
CA ALA A 27 21.09 -34.58 0.79
C ALA A 27 19.87 -34.10 0.02
N ALA A 28 18.73 -34.71 0.27
CA ALA A 28 17.46 -34.19 -0.19
C ALA A 28 17.35 -32.74 0.21
N PRO A 29 17.05 -31.81 -0.71
CA PRO A 29 16.84 -30.43 -0.34
C PRO A 29 15.67 -30.38 0.62
N LEU A 30 15.93 -30.05 1.87
CA LEU A 30 14.93 -29.53 2.80
C LEU A 30 14.52 -28.15 2.30
N ALA A 31 13.90 -28.12 1.14
CA ALA A 31 13.05 -27.01 0.75
C ALA A 31 11.80 -27.10 1.65
N LEU A 32 11.95 -26.61 2.89
CA LEU A 32 10.82 -26.02 3.57
C LEU A 32 10.40 -24.86 2.65
N ALA A 33 9.52 -25.18 1.70
CA ALA A 33 8.75 -24.20 0.99
C ALA A 33 7.91 -23.51 2.08
N TYR A 34 8.46 -22.42 2.61
CA TYR A 34 7.66 -21.43 3.31
C TYR A 34 6.69 -20.95 2.24
N ALA A 35 5.54 -21.60 2.16
CA ALA A 35 4.45 -21.12 1.33
C ALA A 35 4.15 -19.71 1.84
N ALA A 36 4.55 -18.72 1.08
CA ALA A 36 4.14 -17.36 1.35
C ALA A 36 2.62 -17.40 1.52
N PRO A 37 2.07 -16.81 2.59
CA PRO A 37 0.63 -16.82 2.79
C PRO A 37 0.00 -16.35 1.46
N VAL A 38 -0.88 -17.19 0.90
CA VAL A 38 -1.61 -16.84 -0.32
C VAL A 38 -2.38 -15.57 0.03
N ALA A 39 -2.06 -14.46 -0.62
CA ALA A 39 -2.77 -13.22 -0.42
C ALA A 39 -4.26 -13.49 -0.66
N ASP A 40 -5.12 -13.07 0.27
CA ASP A 40 -6.56 -13.13 0.05
C ASP A 40 -6.87 -12.46 -1.30
N SER A 41 -7.74 -13.08 -2.10
CA SER A 41 -8.19 -12.45 -3.33
C SER A 41 -8.87 -11.11 -3.02
N LEU A 42 -8.86 -10.16 -3.96
CA LEU A 42 -9.57 -8.87 -3.77
C LEU A 42 -11.06 -9.10 -3.46
N ALA A 43 -11.69 -10.12 -4.06
CA ALA A 43 -13.06 -10.49 -3.76
C ALA A 43 -13.24 -10.89 -2.29
N THR A 44 -12.35 -11.74 -1.76
CA THR A 44 -12.38 -12.17 -0.36
C THR A 44 -12.13 -10.99 0.57
N LEU A 45 -11.13 -10.16 0.27
CA LEU A 45 -10.76 -9.01 1.07
C LEU A 45 -11.90 -7.98 1.13
N TYR A 46 -12.52 -7.69 -0.02
CA TYR A 46 -13.65 -6.78 -0.10
C TYR A 46 -14.86 -7.30 0.69
N THR A 47 -15.22 -8.58 0.51
CA THR A 47 -16.37 -9.20 1.18
C THR A 47 -16.22 -9.22 2.70
N ARG A 48 -15.00 -9.38 3.21
CA ARG A 48 -14.68 -9.32 4.65
C ARG A 48 -14.50 -7.90 5.17
N GLY A 49 -14.40 -6.91 4.29
CA GLY A 49 -14.20 -5.53 4.65
C GLY A 49 -15.38 -4.96 5.45
N GLN A 50 -15.07 -4.08 6.38
CA GLN A 50 -16.06 -3.37 7.18
C GLN A 50 -16.79 -2.32 6.32
N THR A 51 -18.04 -2.04 6.65
CA THR A 51 -18.72 -0.83 6.16
C THR A 51 -18.06 0.40 6.76
N TRP A 52 -18.31 1.57 6.17
CA TRP A 52 -17.81 2.84 6.70
C TRP A 52 -18.21 3.07 8.16
N ASP A 53 -19.49 2.87 8.51
CA ASP A 53 -19.96 3.08 9.86
C ASP A 53 -19.33 2.10 10.86
N ALA A 54 -19.26 0.81 10.52
CA ALA A 54 -18.63 -0.19 11.36
C ALA A 54 -17.14 0.10 11.62
N PHE A 55 -16.40 0.53 10.58
CA PHE A 55 -15.01 0.96 10.75
C PHE A 55 -14.91 2.19 11.65
N TYR A 56 -15.70 3.22 11.35
CA TYR A 56 -15.68 4.48 12.08
C TYR A 56 -16.02 4.31 13.56
N ASP A 57 -16.99 3.47 13.90
CA ASP A 57 -17.37 3.19 15.28
C ASP A 57 -16.24 2.48 16.06
N GLY A 58 -15.44 1.68 15.37
CA GLY A 58 -14.26 0.99 15.92
C GLY A 58 -13.00 1.83 16.02
N VAL A 59 -12.99 3.09 15.55
CA VAL A 59 -11.79 3.93 15.58
C VAL A 59 -11.45 4.34 17.03
N ASP A 60 -10.30 3.87 17.50
CA ASP A 60 -9.77 4.13 18.86
C ASP A 60 -8.54 5.06 18.87
N ARG A 61 -7.93 5.31 17.70
CA ARG A 61 -6.76 6.18 17.55
C ARG A 61 -7.10 7.39 16.71
N ARG A 62 -6.56 8.56 17.06
CA ARG A 62 -6.85 9.85 16.38
C ARG A 62 -8.36 10.15 16.26
N ARG A 63 -9.16 9.64 17.20
CA ARG A 63 -10.62 9.71 17.16
C ARG A 63 -11.14 11.13 16.89
N GLU A 64 -10.55 12.14 17.51
CA GLU A 64 -10.94 13.55 17.35
C GLU A 64 -10.80 14.00 15.89
N LEU A 65 -9.69 13.64 15.21
CA LEU A 65 -9.47 13.99 13.81
C LEU A 65 -10.49 13.31 12.88
N TRP A 66 -10.78 12.02 13.11
CA TRP A 66 -11.82 11.30 12.38
C TRP A 66 -13.21 11.91 12.57
N VAL A 67 -13.57 12.28 13.81
CA VAL A 67 -14.84 12.93 14.13
C VAL A 67 -14.94 14.27 13.43
N GLN A 68 -13.91 15.11 13.58
CA GLN A 68 -13.85 16.42 12.96
C GLN A 68 -14.08 16.33 11.45
N ASN A 69 -13.31 15.50 10.78
CA ASN A 69 -13.37 15.39 9.32
C ASN A 69 -14.69 14.75 8.85
N ARG A 70 -15.23 13.74 9.56
CA ARG A 70 -16.57 13.20 9.23
C ARG A 70 -17.67 14.26 9.32
N VAL A 71 -17.65 15.09 10.33
CA VAL A 71 -18.65 16.16 10.53
C VAL A 71 -18.51 17.25 9.48
N HIS A 72 -17.28 17.62 9.11
CA HIS A 72 -17.01 18.69 8.16
C HIS A 72 -16.97 18.24 6.70
N ALA A 73 -16.92 16.93 6.43
CA ALA A 73 -16.84 16.41 5.07
C ALA A 73 -18.02 16.90 4.21
N LYS A 74 -17.68 17.64 3.17
CA LYS A 74 -18.58 18.11 2.13
C LYS A 74 -18.02 17.75 0.78
N VAL A 75 -18.89 17.38 -0.14
CA VAL A 75 -18.52 17.12 -1.53
C VAL A 75 -18.86 18.38 -2.33
N PRO A 76 -17.89 19.03 -2.98
CA PRO A 76 -18.17 20.13 -3.90
C PRO A 76 -19.16 19.70 -5.00
N GLU A 77 -20.08 20.58 -5.35
CA GLU A 77 -21.16 20.26 -6.31
C GLU A 77 -20.62 19.82 -7.68
N ASP A 78 -19.54 20.43 -8.15
CA ASP A 78 -18.86 20.07 -9.40
C ASP A 78 -18.30 18.63 -9.35
N LEU A 79 -17.71 18.22 -8.24
CA LEU A 79 -17.18 16.88 -8.06
C LEU A 79 -18.29 15.84 -7.84
N ALA A 80 -19.35 16.21 -7.11
CA ALA A 80 -20.51 15.34 -6.94
C ALA A 80 -21.19 15.05 -8.30
N ALA A 81 -21.39 16.06 -9.13
CA ALA A 81 -21.96 15.90 -10.46
C ALA A 81 -21.09 15.00 -11.35
N ARG A 82 -19.77 15.19 -11.35
CA ARG A 82 -18.83 14.33 -12.09
C ARG A 82 -18.91 12.87 -11.62
N ALA A 83 -18.87 12.63 -10.30
CA ALA A 83 -18.97 11.29 -9.74
C ALA A 83 -20.29 10.60 -10.13
N GLN A 84 -21.42 11.31 -10.09
CA GLN A 84 -22.72 10.79 -10.51
C GLN A 84 -22.74 10.42 -12.00
N MET A 85 -22.06 11.17 -12.86
CA MET A 85 -21.94 10.85 -14.29
C MET A 85 -21.11 9.59 -14.57
N VAL A 86 -20.23 9.21 -13.65
CA VAL A 86 -19.46 7.94 -13.77
C VAL A 86 -20.42 6.76 -13.75
N GLY A 87 -21.45 6.80 -12.92
CA GLY A 87 -22.36 5.68 -12.70
C GLY A 87 -21.66 4.53 -11.98
N GLY A 88 -22.25 3.34 -12.03
CA GLY A 88 -21.73 2.12 -11.38
C GLY A 88 -22.15 0.87 -12.14
N PRO A 89 -21.90 -0.31 -11.55
CA PRO A 89 -21.44 -0.52 -10.17
C PRO A 89 -19.91 -0.51 -10.04
N TRP A 90 -19.41 0.20 -9.04
CA TRP A 90 -17.98 0.19 -8.65
C TRP A 90 -17.84 -0.16 -7.19
N ARG A 91 -16.86 -1.01 -6.89
CA ARG A 91 -16.46 -1.37 -5.52
C ARG A 91 -15.22 -0.59 -5.13
N VAL A 92 -15.32 0.14 -4.02
CA VAL A 92 -14.21 0.94 -3.48
C VAL A 92 -13.66 0.20 -2.27
N LEU A 93 -12.46 -0.34 -2.38
CA LEU A 93 -11.76 -1.01 -1.30
C LEU A 93 -10.71 -0.07 -0.71
N VAL A 94 -10.81 0.25 0.56
CA VAL A 94 -9.86 1.08 1.29
C VAL A 94 -9.03 0.22 2.22
N ILE A 95 -7.72 0.27 2.06
CA ILE A 95 -6.76 -0.32 2.99
C ILE A 95 -6.24 0.81 3.87
N THR A 96 -6.52 0.75 5.18
CA THR A 96 -6.31 1.89 6.09
C THR A 96 -5.95 1.46 7.50
N GLU A 97 -5.53 2.43 8.33
CA GLU A 97 -5.27 2.26 9.76
C GLU A 97 -5.89 3.41 10.56
N PRO A 98 -6.57 3.14 11.69
CA PRO A 98 -7.14 4.20 12.54
C PRO A 98 -6.11 5.23 13.00
N GLY A 99 -4.86 4.82 13.22
CA GLY A 99 -3.77 5.69 13.66
C GLY A 99 -3.11 6.52 12.56
N CYS A 100 -3.46 6.32 11.28
CA CYS A 100 -2.88 7.06 10.16
C CYS A 100 -3.53 8.43 10.00
N SER A 101 -2.70 9.50 10.00
CA SER A 101 -3.21 10.87 9.83
C SER A 101 -3.74 11.13 8.43
N ASP A 102 -3.10 10.55 7.41
CA ASP A 102 -3.53 10.69 6.02
C ASP A 102 -4.88 10.01 5.80
N SER A 103 -5.07 8.83 6.39
CA SER A 103 -6.37 8.14 6.39
C SER A 103 -7.47 9.01 7.05
N ALA A 104 -7.18 9.58 8.22
CA ALA A 104 -8.15 10.39 8.93
C ALA A 104 -8.50 11.71 8.21
N ASN A 105 -7.58 12.23 7.38
CA ASN A 105 -7.80 13.45 6.60
C ASN A 105 -8.41 13.20 5.21
N SER A 106 -8.38 11.99 4.69
CA SER A 106 -8.83 11.70 3.32
C SER A 106 -10.09 10.83 3.27
N ILE A 107 -10.14 9.76 4.07
CA ILE A 107 -11.21 8.77 3.95
C ILE A 107 -12.60 9.29 4.32
N PRO A 108 -12.81 10.17 5.32
CA PRO A 108 -14.13 10.74 5.57
C PRO A 108 -14.73 11.48 4.37
N PHE A 109 -13.90 12.15 3.57
CA PHE A 109 -14.35 12.85 2.36
C PHE A 109 -14.69 11.86 1.24
N ILE A 110 -13.85 10.83 1.00
CA ILE A 110 -14.14 9.77 0.03
C ILE A 110 -15.42 9.02 0.42
N ALA A 111 -15.59 8.68 1.70
CA ALA A 111 -16.81 8.03 2.20
C ALA A 111 -18.03 8.89 1.92
N LYS A 112 -17.93 10.21 2.15
CA LYS A 112 -19.03 11.16 1.89
C LYS A 112 -19.40 11.22 0.40
N LEU A 113 -18.42 11.17 -0.50
CA LEU A 113 -18.66 11.10 -1.94
C LEU A 113 -19.37 9.79 -2.31
N VAL A 114 -18.88 8.66 -1.80
CA VAL A 114 -19.47 7.34 -2.06
C VAL A 114 -20.91 7.26 -1.56
N GLU A 115 -21.21 7.75 -0.36
CA GLU A 115 -22.56 7.82 0.20
C GLU A 115 -23.53 8.60 -0.74
N GLY A 116 -23.04 9.66 -1.38
CA GLY A 116 -23.82 10.52 -2.28
C GLY A 116 -23.87 10.05 -3.74
N THR A 117 -23.18 8.96 -4.11
CA THR A 117 -23.04 8.52 -5.49
C THR A 117 -23.63 7.12 -5.68
N PRO A 118 -24.82 6.99 -6.28
CA PRO A 118 -25.42 5.69 -6.57
C PRO A 118 -24.50 4.78 -7.39
N GLY A 119 -24.43 3.50 -7.02
CA GLY A 119 -23.58 2.52 -7.70
C GLY A 119 -22.14 2.45 -7.19
N LEU A 120 -21.76 3.25 -6.19
CA LEU A 120 -20.51 3.08 -5.47
C LEU A 120 -20.74 2.36 -4.13
N GLU A 121 -19.90 1.41 -3.80
CA GLU A 121 -19.95 0.69 -2.53
C GLU A 121 -18.57 0.65 -1.88
N LEU A 122 -18.47 1.13 -0.63
CA LEU A 122 -17.23 1.24 0.13
C LEU A 122 -17.07 0.09 1.11
N ARG A 123 -15.86 -0.51 1.14
CA ARG A 123 -15.40 -1.43 2.18
C ARG A 123 -14.01 -1.03 2.66
N LEU A 124 -13.76 -1.24 3.96
CA LEU A 124 -12.49 -0.90 4.58
C LEU A 124 -11.87 -2.13 5.24
N VAL A 125 -10.56 -2.26 5.08
CA VAL A 125 -9.76 -3.31 5.72
C VAL A 125 -8.51 -2.68 6.35
N ASN A 126 -7.95 -3.35 7.37
CA ASN A 126 -6.70 -2.89 7.97
C ASN A 126 -5.47 -3.21 7.08
N ALA A 127 -4.36 -2.53 7.37
CA ALA A 127 -3.12 -2.69 6.60
C ALA A 127 -2.54 -4.11 6.67
N THR A 128 -2.79 -4.86 7.75
CA THR A 128 -2.32 -6.25 7.86
C THR A 128 -3.02 -7.14 6.84
N ALA A 129 -4.34 -7.07 6.75
CA ALA A 129 -5.12 -7.82 5.77
C ALA A 129 -4.81 -7.38 4.32
N GLY A 130 -4.63 -6.07 4.12
CA GLY A 130 -4.35 -5.49 2.81
C GLY A 130 -2.88 -5.47 2.42
N ARG A 131 -1.95 -6.02 3.22
CA ARG A 131 -0.51 -5.92 3.03
C ARG A 131 -0.03 -6.23 1.61
N PRO A 132 -0.42 -7.32 0.96
CA PRO A 132 0.04 -7.65 -0.40
C PRO A 132 -0.30 -6.55 -1.41
N TRP A 133 -1.44 -5.87 -1.22
CA TRP A 133 -1.91 -4.82 -2.10
C TRP A 133 -1.23 -3.49 -1.84
N LEU A 134 -0.89 -3.17 -0.58
CA LEU A 134 -0.04 -2.03 -0.24
C LEU A 134 1.36 -2.19 -0.86
N GLU A 135 1.92 -3.41 -0.82
CA GLU A 135 3.24 -3.69 -1.41
C GLU A 135 3.22 -3.64 -2.95
N ALA A 136 2.11 -3.96 -3.57
CA ALA A 136 1.93 -3.87 -5.02
C ALA A 136 1.67 -2.44 -5.52
N HIS A 137 1.17 -1.55 -4.64
CA HIS A 137 0.80 -0.16 -4.97
C HIS A 137 1.53 0.79 -4.00
N ARG A 138 2.84 0.89 -4.14
CA ARG A 138 3.67 1.74 -3.27
C ARG A 138 3.51 3.21 -3.62
N SER A 139 3.66 4.07 -2.61
CA SER A 139 3.79 5.51 -2.81
C SER A 139 5.06 5.85 -3.62
N PRO A 140 5.18 7.07 -4.20
CA PRO A 140 6.33 7.46 -5.04
C PRO A 140 7.69 7.35 -4.35
N ASP A 141 7.73 7.42 -3.02
CA ASP A 141 8.94 7.19 -2.21
C ASP A 141 9.18 5.72 -1.85
N GLY A 142 8.40 4.79 -2.42
CA GLY A 142 8.58 3.34 -2.29
C GLY A 142 7.98 2.72 -1.03
N ARG A 143 7.22 3.46 -0.22
CA ARG A 143 6.56 2.92 0.99
C ARG A 143 5.24 2.20 0.65
N ALA A 144 4.94 1.15 1.40
CA ALA A 144 3.61 0.56 1.47
C ALA A 144 2.72 1.44 2.36
N ALA A 145 2.09 2.45 1.76
CA ALA A 145 1.44 3.55 2.48
C ALA A 145 -0.07 3.35 2.70
N THR A 146 -0.59 3.94 3.77
CA THR A 146 -2.03 4.05 4.04
C THR A 146 -2.47 5.50 4.06
N PRO A 147 -3.69 5.79 3.55
CA PRO A 147 -4.63 4.87 2.92
C PRO A 147 -4.20 4.49 1.50
N THR A 148 -4.54 3.29 1.07
CA THR A 148 -4.56 2.92 -0.35
C THR A 148 -6.00 2.60 -0.70
N VAL A 149 -6.52 3.26 -1.72
CA VAL A 149 -7.88 3.11 -2.22
C VAL A 149 -7.83 2.44 -3.58
N LEU A 150 -8.53 1.32 -3.73
CA LEU A 150 -8.63 0.59 -4.98
C LEU A 150 -10.07 0.68 -5.50
N VAL A 151 -10.23 1.07 -6.77
CA VAL A 151 -11.51 1.01 -7.49
C VAL A 151 -11.55 -0.30 -8.25
N LEU A 152 -12.58 -1.11 -7.98
CA LEU A 152 -12.74 -2.45 -8.55
C LEU A 152 -14.03 -2.52 -9.36
N ASP A 153 -13.99 -3.32 -10.44
CA ASP A 153 -15.19 -3.69 -11.21
C ASP A 153 -15.98 -4.84 -10.55
N GLU A 154 -17.01 -5.33 -11.21
CA GLU A 154 -17.87 -6.42 -10.71
C GLU A 154 -17.12 -7.73 -10.56
N GLU A 155 -16.06 -7.96 -11.34
CA GLU A 155 -15.18 -9.12 -11.26
C GLU A 155 -13.99 -8.91 -10.33
N PHE A 156 -14.01 -7.83 -9.52
CA PHE A 156 -12.94 -7.46 -8.58
C PHE A 156 -11.58 -7.19 -9.24
N ARG A 157 -11.54 -6.78 -10.50
CA ARG A 157 -10.33 -6.31 -11.16
C ARG A 157 -10.08 -4.84 -10.81
N ILE A 158 -8.83 -4.48 -10.54
CA ILE A 158 -8.44 -3.11 -10.26
C ILE A 158 -8.62 -2.27 -11.54
N ARG A 159 -9.36 -1.20 -11.43
CA ARG A 159 -9.64 -0.23 -12.49
C ARG A 159 -9.03 1.14 -12.21
N GLY A 160 -8.49 1.33 -11.02
CA GLY A 160 -7.78 2.52 -10.62
C GLY A 160 -7.37 2.46 -9.15
N CYS A 161 -6.47 3.37 -8.75
CA CYS A 161 -6.03 3.48 -7.37
C CYS A 161 -5.79 4.94 -6.96
N TRP A 162 -5.87 5.21 -5.65
CA TRP A 162 -5.42 6.45 -5.04
C TRP A 162 -4.60 6.12 -3.79
N ILE A 163 -3.43 6.75 -3.61
CA ILE A 163 -2.45 6.30 -2.63
C ILE A 163 -2.01 7.43 -1.72
N GLU A 164 -2.16 7.21 -0.42
CA GLU A 164 -1.67 7.97 0.72
C GLU A 164 -2.23 9.39 0.81
N GLN A 165 -1.93 10.24 -0.15
CA GLN A 165 -2.23 11.69 -0.08
C GLN A 165 -2.30 12.31 -1.47
N PRO A 166 -2.99 13.47 -1.63
CA PRO A 166 -3.05 14.15 -2.92
C PRO A 166 -1.68 14.51 -3.48
N VAL A 167 -1.55 14.49 -4.81
CA VAL A 167 -0.30 14.82 -5.53
C VAL A 167 0.24 16.20 -5.13
N ALA A 168 -0.65 17.17 -4.94
CA ALA A 168 -0.27 18.50 -4.47
C ALA A 168 0.40 18.48 -3.08
N LEU A 169 -0.08 17.63 -2.17
CA LEU A 169 0.54 17.45 -0.87
C LEU A 169 1.84 16.62 -0.98
N GLN A 170 1.87 15.62 -1.85
CA GLN A 170 3.10 14.85 -2.12
C GLN A 170 4.25 15.75 -2.53
N ALA A 171 4.01 16.73 -3.42
CA ALA A 171 5.03 17.66 -3.88
C ALA A 171 5.69 18.43 -2.73
N PHE A 172 4.94 18.77 -1.69
CA PHE A 172 5.47 19.36 -0.47
C PHE A 172 6.09 18.32 0.48
N TRP A 173 5.40 17.19 0.71
CA TRP A 173 5.72 16.27 1.79
C TRP A 173 6.86 15.30 1.48
N LEU A 174 7.02 14.83 0.24
CA LEU A 174 8.09 13.90 -0.12
C LEU A 174 9.50 14.47 0.13
N PRO A 175 9.79 15.75 -0.15
CA PRO A 175 11.07 16.35 0.24
C PRO A 175 11.28 16.38 1.77
N VAL A 176 10.22 16.56 2.57
CA VAL A 176 10.29 16.52 4.05
C VAL A 176 10.67 15.12 4.53
N VAL A 177 10.02 14.09 3.97
CA VAL A 177 10.34 12.68 4.25
C VAL A 177 11.80 12.38 3.90
N ALA A 178 12.25 12.79 2.72
CA ALA A 178 13.62 12.57 2.26
C ALA A 178 14.69 13.23 3.15
N ARG A 179 14.38 14.39 3.75
CA ARG A 179 15.26 15.08 4.71
C ARG A 179 15.20 14.50 6.13
N GLY A 180 14.20 13.68 6.44
CA GLY A 180 13.99 13.15 7.80
C GLY A 180 13.41 14.15 8.80
N THR A 181 12.85 15.29 8.34
CA THR A 181 12.32 16.38 9.16
C THR A 181 10.81 16.28 9.42
N MET A 182 10.22 15.09 9.29
CA MET A 182 8.79 14.88 9.42
C MET A 182 8.18 15.35 10.74
N SER A 183 8.89 15.14 11.86
CA SER A 183 8.42 15.55 13.19
C SER A 183 8.32 17.08 13.35
N GLU A 184 9.18 17.81 12.65
CA GLU A 184 9.24 19.27 12.70
C GLU A 184 8.18 19.91 11.80
N GLU A 185 7.87 19.26 10.67
CA GLU A 185 7.00 19.81 9.63
C GLU A 185 5.59 19.20 9.60
N VAL A 186 5.26 18.25 10.50
CA VAL A 186 3.92 17.64 10.56
C VAL A 186 2.80 18.68 10.76
N GLY A 187 3.07 19.75 11.47
CA GLY A 187 2.11 20.86 11.63
C GLY A 187 1.72 21.52 10.31
N ALA A 188 2.70 21.73 9.42
CA ALA A 188 2.46 22.29 8.08
C ALA A 188 1.62 21.32 7.21
N LYS A 189 1.88 20.01 7.31
CA LYS A 189 1.06 18.99 6.66
C LYS A 189 -0.39 19.02 7.12
N MET A 190 -0.61 19.13 8.45
CA MET A 190 -1.96 19.21 9.01
C MET A 190 -2.67 20.52 8.61
N ALA A 191 -1.94 21.62 8.57
CA ALA A 191 -2.48 22.91 8.10
C ALA A 191 -2.88 22.85 6.61
N TRP A 192 -2.11 22.13 5.78
CA TRP A 192 -2.46 21.90 4.38
C TRP A 192 -3.81 21.19 4.26
N TYR A 193 -3.99 20.06 4.96
CA TYR A 193 -5.26 19.33 4.97
C TYR A 193 -6.42 20.17 5.47
N ALA A 194 -6.21 20.96 6.52
CA ALA A 194 -7.24 21.85 7.07
C ALA A 194 -7.66 22.96 6.09
N THR A 195 -6.74 23.39 5.22
CA THR A 195 -7.03 24.41 4.19
C THR A 195 -7.68 23.80 2.96
N ASP A 196 -7.26 22.59 2.56
CA ASP A 196 -7.80 21.88 1.39
C ASP A 196 -9.22 21.36 1.61
N GLU A 197 -9.58 21.05 2.85
CA GLU A 197 -10.90 20.51 3.23
C GLU A 197 -11.31 19.29 2.38
N GLY A 198 -10.33 18.46 1.98
CA GLY A 198 -10.51 17.24 1.19
C GLY A 198 -10.77 17.46 -0.30
N ARG A 199 -10.69 18.71 -0.80
CA ARG A 199 -11.00 19.02 -2.20
C ARG A 199 -10.08 18.32 -3.19
N GLU A 200 -8.76 18.34 -2.97
CA GLU A 200 -7.82 17.67 -3.86
C GLU A 200 -7.94 16.14 -3.77
N THR A 201 -8.15 15.59 -2.58
CA THR A 201 -8.46 14.16 -2.40
C THR A 201 -9.68 13.75 -3.24
N LEU A 202 -10.76 14.53 -3.17
CA LEU A 202 -11.99 14.25 -3.91
C LEU A 202 -11.80 14.42 -5.41
N ARG A 203 -11.09 15.46 -5.85
CA ARG A 203 -10.79 15.71 -7.27
C ARG A 203 -10.07 14.52 -7.89
N GLU A 204 -8.97 14.08 -7.27
CA GLU A 204 -8.17 12.96 -7.76
C GLU A 204 -8.95 11.64 -7.69
N PHE A 205 -9.75 11.42 -6.64
CA PHE A 205 -10.56 10.21 -6.56
C PHE A 205 -11.66 10.17 -7.64
N VAL A 206 -12.26 11.31 -7.98
CA VAL A 206 -13.21 11.40 -9.10
C VAL A 206 -12.52 11.11 -10.44
N GLU A 207 -11.29 11.58 -10.64
CA GLU A 207 -10.47 11.25 -11.84
C GLU A 207 -10.19 9.75 -11.94
N VAL A 208 -9.91 9.08 -10.81
CA VAL A 208 -9.78 7.61 -10.76
C VAL A 208 -11.07 6.92 -11.19
N LEU A 209 -12.23 7.39 -10.73
CA LEU A 209 -13.54 6.85 -11.11
C LEU A 209 -13.83 7.07 -12.61
N GLU A 210 -13.53 8.26 -13.13
CA GLU A 210 -13.70 8.58 -14.57
C GLU A 210 -12.80 7.70 -15.45
N GLY A 211 -11.54 7.48 -15.03
CA GLY A 211 -10.61 6.54 -15.67
C GLY A 211 -11.17 5.11 -15.66
N ALA A 212 -11.66 4.64 -14.51
CA ALA A 212 -12.28 3.31 -14.39
C ALA A 212 -13.43 3.12 -15.38
N ARG A 213 -14.29 4.14 -15.54
CA ARG A 213 -15.40 4.13 -16.52
C ARG A 213 -14.90 4.12 -17.96
N SER A 214 -13.89 4.91 -18.30
CA SER A 214 -13.35 4.97 -19.68
C SER A 214 -12.50 3.76 -20.04
N GLY A 215 -12.18 2.89 -19.09
CA GLY A 215 -11.31 1.74 -19.25
C GLY A 215 -9.82 2.04 -19.09
N GLU A 216 -9.49 3.25 -18.66
CA GLU A 216 -8.15 3.66 -18.33
C GLU A 216 -7.87 3.42 -16.84
N VAL A 217 -6.74 2.79 -16.52
CA VAL A 217 -6.32 2.60 -15.12
C VAL A 217 -5.58 3.85 -14.66
N VAL A 218 -6.22 4.65 -13.83
CA VAL A 218 -5.66 5.89 -13.27
C VAL A 218 -5.23 5.66 -11.84
N CYS A 219 -3.97 5.99 -11.54
CA CYS A 219 -3.40 5.98 -10.19
C CYS A 219 -2.58 7.27 -10.01
N PRO A 220 -3.18 8.37 -9.55
CA PRO A 220 -2.48 9.65 -9.39
C PRO A 220 -1.24 9.53 -8.50
N GLY A 221 -0.13 10.11 -8.96
CA GLY A 221 1.13 10.12 -8.23
C GLY A 221 2.00 8.88 -8.40
N LEU A 222 1.61 7.93 -9.25
CA LEU A 222 2.44 6.78 -9.63
C LEU A 222 3.00 6.93 -11.05
#